data_1016886a6714e6863ed82e08682cb9c5
#
_entry.id   1016886a6714e6863ed82e08682cb9c5
#
_cell.length_a   1.000
_cell.length_b   1.000
_cell.length_c   1.000
_cell.angle_alpha   90.00
_cell.angle_beta   90.00
_cell.angle_gamma   90.00
#
_symmetry.space_group_name_H-M   'P 1'
#
loop_
_entity.id
_entity.type
_entity.pdbx_description
1 polymer ?
#
loop_
_entity_poly.entity_id
_entity_poly.type
_entity_poly.pdbx_seq_one_letter_code
_entity_poly.pdbx_strand_id
1 'polypeptide(L)'
;MNPDQEGPRAKIVDRSELQAKIASGRPFKLVMAASDFGFRAKRIPGSLHVDVRGANLSGLAKDDDIVVYCSNLDCKASKAVSKKLVELGYHKVSHYAGGLIDWEAGGLPIEGDWAPQSR
;
A
#
# COMPACT_ATOMS: atom_id res chain seq x y z
N MET A 1 8.79 28.24 6.70
CA MET A 1 7.89 27.29 6.02
C MET A 1 8.04 25.91 6.60
N ASN A 2 6.95 25.32 6.95
CA ASN A 2 6.93 23.97 7.46
C ASN A 2 7.16 22.97 6.30
N PRO A 3 8.08 22.02 6.42
CA PRO A 3 8.27 21.02 5.36
C PRO A 3 7.01 20.29 4.96
N ASP A 4 6.08 20.14 5.89
CA ASP A 4 4.83 19.47 5.60
C ASP A 4 3.96 20.22 4.60
N GLN A 5 4.31 21.45 4.32
CA GLN A 5 3.53 22.27 3.42
C GLN A 5 4.21 22.46 2.08
N GLU A 6 5.24 21.70 1.81
CA GLU A 6 6.05 21.85 0.61
C GLU A 6 5.56 20.98 -0.53
N GLY A 7 4.31 21.01 -0.80
CA GLY A 7 3.76 20.30 -1.91
C GLY A 7 2.90 19.12 -1.44
N PRO A 8 2.29 18.42 -2.39
CA PRO A 8 1.37 17.35 -2.06
C PRO A 8 2.06 16.17 -1.42
N ARG A 9 1.33 15.48 -0.58
CA ARG A 9 1.83 14.33 0.17
C ARG A 9 0.76 13.25 0.19
N ALA A 10 1.21 12.00 0.32
CA ALA A 10 0.29 10.89 0.51
C ALA A 10 -0.37 11.03 1.89
N LYS A 11 -1.65 10.75 1.95
CA LYS A 11 -2.38 10.72 3.20
C LYS A 11 -2.00 9.46 3.96
N ILE A 12 -1.79 9.57 5.27
CA ILE A 12 -1.51 8.39 6.10
C ILE A 12 -2.84 7.80 6.56
N VAL A 13 -2.99 6.50 6.38
CA VAL A 13 -4.18 5.77 6.85
C VAL A 13 -3.77 4.66 7.79
N ASP A 14 -4.64 4.35 8.74
CA ASP A 14 -4.41 3.25 9.68
C ASP A 14 -5.19 2.00 9.26
N ARG A 15 -5.06 0.94 10.06
CA ARG A 15 -5.71 -0.34 9.75
C ARG A 15 -7.22 -0.21 9.67
N SER A 16 -7.83 0.53 10.59
CA SER A 16 -9.28 0.73 10.60
C SER A 16 -9.76 1.46 9.36
N GLU A 17 -9.02 2.46 8.95
CA GLU A 17 -9.37 3.22 7.75
C GLU A 17 -9.27 2.36 6.50
N LEU A 18 -8.24 1.52 6.43
CA LEU A 18 -8.09 0.62 5.29
C LEU A 18 -9.21 -0.43 5.27
N GLN A 19 -9.56 -0.99 6.44
CA GLN A 19 -10.66 -1.93 6.53
C GLN A 19 -11.98 -1.29 6.09
N ALA A 20 -12.23 -0.06 6.51
CA ALA A 20 -13.44 0.64 6.12
C ALA A 20 -13.49 0.87 4.62
N LYS A 21 -12.35 1.18 4.03
CA LYS A 21 -12.25 1.38 2.59
C LYS A 21 -12.58 0.11 1.83
N ILE A 22 -12.04 -1.02 2.27
CA ILE A 22 -12.33 -2.31 1.66
C ILE A 22 -13.81 -2.65 1.82
N ALA A 23 -14.35 -2.45 3.01
CA ALA A 23 -15.73 -2.77 3.31
C ALA A 23 -16.72 -1.90 2.53
N SER A 24 -16.31 -0.70 2.13
CA SER A 24 -17.18 0.21 1.40
C SER A 24 -17.55 -0.30 0.01
N GLY A 25 -16.78 -1.22 -0.53
CA GLY A 25 -17.00 -1.74 -1.87
C GLY A 25 -16.60 -0.78 -2.99
N ARG A 26 -16.08 0.39 -2.66
CA ARG A 26 -15.62 1.32 -3.68
C ARG A 26 -14.35 0.81 -4.34
N PRO A 27 -14.22 0.99 -5.65
CA PRO A 27 -12.99 0.54 -6.32
C PRO A 27 -11.80 1.37 -5.89
N PHE A 28 -10.70 0.69 -5.58
CA PHE A 28 -9.43 1.35 -5.33
C PHE A 28 -8.32 0.35 -5.61
N LYS A 29 -7.10 0.85 -5.71
CA LYS A 29 -5.93 0.02 -5.95
C LYS A 29 -5.15 -0.10 -4.66
N LEU A 30 -4.98 -1.33 -4.18
CA LEU A 30 -4.16 -1.61 -3.02
C LEU A 30 -2.82 -2.12 -3.55
N VAL A 31 -1.76 -1.38 -3.26
CA VAL A 31 -0.45 -1.60 -3.86
C VAL A 31 0.55 -1.99 -2.80
N MET A 32 1.19 -3.14 -2.97
CA MET A 32 2.28 -3.55 -2.09
C MET A 32 3.61 -3.22 -2.75
N ALA A 33 4.39 -2.37 -2.08
CA ALA A 33 5.74 -2.03 -2.50
C ALA A 33 6.67 -3.06 -1.89
N ALA A 34 7.14 -3.99 -2.68
CA ALA A 34 7.91 -5.12 -2.17
C ALA A 34 8.75 -5.73 -3.29
N SER A 35 9.71 -6.55 -2.88
CA SER A 35 10.41 -7.40 -3.83
C SER A 35 9.43 -8.44 -4.37
N ASP A 36 9.81 -9.07 -5.46
CA ASP A 36 9.01 -10.13 -6.05
C ASP A 36 8.77 -11.26 -5.04
N PHE A 37 9.83 -11.65 -4.35
CA PHE A 37 9.74 -12.67 -3.32
C PHE A 37 8.77 -12.27 -2.20
N GLY A 38 8.92 -11.06 -1.69
CA GLY A 38 8.06 -10.60 -0.58
C GLY A 38 6.60 -10.56 -0.96
N PHE A 39 6.31 -10.06 -2.15
CA PHE A 39 4.92 -9.98 -2.62
C PHE A 39 4.29 -11.37 -2.74
N ARG A 40 5.04 -12.33 -3.30
CA ARG A 40 4.52 -13.68 -3.48
C ARG A 40 4.38 -14.43 -2.16
N ALA A 41 5.23 -14.10 -1.19
CA ALA A 41 5.19 -14.78 0.11
C ALA A 41 3.94 -14.46 0.89
N LYS A 42 3.65 -13.20 1.08
CA LYS A 42 2.48 -12.75 1.84
C LYS A 42 2.04 -11.36 1.39
N ARG A 43 0.74 -11.18 1.26
CA ARG A 43 0.16 -9.87 0.92
C ARG A 43 -1.27 -9.79 1.39
N ILE A 44 -1.79 -8.58 1.48
CA ILE A 44 -3.22 -8.38 1.75
C ILE A 44 -3.97 -8.81 0.48
N PRO A 45 -5.09 -9.55 0.62
CA PRO A 45 -5.82 -10.01 -0.56
C PRO A 45 -6.21 -8.88 -1.50
N GLY A 46 -6.03 -9.08 -2.78
CA GLY A 46 -6.34 -8.08 -3.79
C GLY A 46 -5.23 -7.10 -4.08
N SER A 47 -4.07 -7.27 -3.46
CA SER A 47 -2.95 -6.36 -3.67
C SER A 47 -2.34 -6.50 -5.07
N LEU A 48 -1.93 -5.36 -5.59
CA LEU A 48 -1.10 -5.29 -6.79
C LEU A 48 0.34 -5.10 -6.36
N HIS A 49 1.25 -5.64 -7.14
CA HIS A 49 2.67 -5.56 -6.84
C HIS A 49 3.31 -4.37 -7.55
N VAL A 50 4.03 -3.55 -6.80
CA VAL A 50 4.91 -2.54 -7.36
C VAL A 50 6.30 -2.81 -6.80
N ASP A 51 7.27 -2.89 -7.70
CA ASP A 51 8.67 -3.11 -7.34
C ASP A 51 9.10 -2.03 -6.35
N VAL A 52 9.96 -2.41 -5.39
CA VAL A 52 10.42 -1.47 -4.36
C VAL A 52 11.03 -0.20 -4.94
N ARG A 53 11.47 -0.24 -6.18
CA ARG A 53 12.03 0.94 -6.84
C ARG A 53 10.98 1.75 -7.57
N GLY A 54 9.73 1.30 -7.54
CA GLY A 54 8.64 2.01 -8.19
C GLY A 54 8.70 1.99 -9.70
N ALA A 55 9.26 0.92 -10.28
CA ALA A 55 9.49 0.89 -11.72
C ALA A 55 8.28 0.45 -12.54
N ASN A 56 7.36 -0.30 -11.96
CA ASN A 56 6.26 -0.87 -12.74
C ASN A 56 4.91 -0.27 -12.33
N LEU A 57 4.67 0.95 -12.77
CA LEU A 57 3.45 1.69 -12.41
C LEU A 57 2.38 1.64 -13.50
N SER A 58 2.57 0.82 -14.53
CA SER A 58 1.69 0.84 -15.71
C SER A 58 0.24 0.44 -15.42
N GLY A 59 -0.01 -0.27 -14.33
CA GLY A 59 -1.37 -0.66 -13.98
C GLY A 59 -2.16 0.40 -13.24
N LEU A 60 -1.59 1.58 -13.03
CA LEU A 60 -2.20 2.63 -12.23
C LEU A 60 -2.52 3.85 -13.07
N ALA A 61 -3.73 4.37 -12.90
CA ALA A 61 -4.15 5.61 -13.56
C ALA A 61 -4.06 6.77 -12.58
N LYS A 62 -3.84 7.97 -13.10
CA LYS A 62 -3.64 9.15 -12.27
C LYS A 62 -4.82 9.47 -11.36
N ASP A 63 -6.02 9.09 -11.76
CA ASP A 63 -7.23 9.33 -10.98
C ASP A 63 -7.60 8.17 -10.06
N ASP A 64 -6.84 7.09 -10.09
CA ASP A 64 -7.11 5.96 -9.21
C ASP A 64 -6.94 6.34 -7.76
N ASP A 65 -7.80 5.80 -6.92
CA ASP A 65 -7.64 5.86 -5.47
C ASP A 65 -6.65 4.76 -5.11
N ILE A 66 -5.50 5.13 -4.58
CA ILE A 66 -4.39 4.19 -4.37
C ILE A 66 -3.98 4.18 -2.92
N VAL A 67 -3.85 2.99 -2.35
CA VAL A 67 -3.26 2.82 -1.02
C VAL A 67 -1.99 1.99 -1.18
N VAL A 68 -0.88 2.52 -0.69
CA VAL A 68 0.42 1.86 -0.78
C VAL A 68 0.82 1.34 0.60
N TYR A 69 1.32 0.12 0.66
CA TYR A 69 1.83 -0.43 1.90
C TYR A 69 3.05 -1.31 1.62
N CYS A 70 3.68 -1.73 2.68
CA CYS A 70 4.89 -2.53 2.65
C CYS A 70 4.81 -3.58 3.77
N SER A 71 5.92 -4.21 4.11
CA SER A 71 5.89 -5.29 5.10
C SER A 71 5.67 -4.81 6.53
N ASN A 72 6.32 -3.70 6.92
CA ASN A 72 6.25 -3.23 8.31
C ASN A 72 6.50 -1.73 8.36
N LEU A 73 6.41 -1.19 9.59
CA LEU A 73 6.59 0.24 9.84
C LEU A 73 7.95 0.79 9.42
N ASP A 74 8.97 -0.06 9.53
CA ASP A 74 10.33 0.38 9.21
C ASP A 74 10.64 0.28 7.73
N CYS A 75 9.74 -0.25 6.95
CA CYS A 75 9.97 -0.42 5.53
C CYS A 75 9.91 0.94 4.82
N LYS A 76 10.98 1.29 4.15
CA LYS A 76 11.05 2.56 3.45
C LYS A 76 10.49 2.50 2.04
N ALA A 77 10.26 1.30 1.52
CA ALA A 77 9.82 1.14 0.14
C ALA A 77 8.44 1.74 -0.10
N SER A 78 7.47 1.48 0.78
CA SER A 78 6.13 2.02 0.58
C SER A 78 6.11 3.54 0.68
N LYS A 79 6.92 4.08 1.59
CA LYS A 79 7.04 5.53 1.72
C LYS A 79 7.61 6.14 0.43
N ALA A 80 8.66 5.53 -0.10
CA ALA A 80 9.28 6.00 -1.32
C ALA A 80 8.35 5.88 -2.52
N VAL A 81 7.63 4.78 -2.63
CA VAL A 81 6.68 4.58 -3.74
C VAL A 81 5.53 5.58 -3.63
N SER A 82 4.99 5.79 -2.43
CA SER A 82 3.92 6.77 -2.23
C SER A 82 4.36 8.15 -2.65
N LYS A 83 5.57 8.56 -2.25
CA LYS A 83 6.12 9.86 -2.61
C LYS A 83 6.28 9.97 -4.12
N LYS A 84 6.81 8.93 -4.74
CA LYS A 84 7.01 8.94 -6.19
C LYS A 84 5.69 9.08 -6.94
N LEU A 85 4.65 8.38 -6.50
CA LEU A 85 3.35 8.50 -7.12
C LEU A 85 2.81 9.92 -7.03
N VAL A 86 2.92 10.53 -5.86
CA VAL A 86 2.48 11.92 -5.68
C VAL A 86 3.26 12.84 -6.62
N GLU A 87 4.57 12.65 -6.70
CA GLU A 87 5.42 13.48 -7.56
C GLU A 87 5.09 13.31 -9.04
N LEU A 88 4.61 12.14 -9.42
CA LEU A 88 4.23 11.87 -10.81
C LEU A 88 2.82 12.35 -11.16
N GLY A 89 2.12 12.93 -10.21
CA GLY A 89 0.81 13.51 -10.47
C GLY A 89 -0.38 12.64 -10.14
N TYR A 90 -0.17 11.55 -9.41
CA TYR A 90 -1.27 10.75 -8.92
C TYR A 90 -1.95 11.53 -7.79
N HIS A 91 -3.28 11.68 -7.87
CA HIS A 91 -4.00 12.61 -7.00
C HIS A 91 -4.48 12.04 -5.69
N LYS A 92 -4.70 10.75 -5.63
CA LYS A 92 -5.40 10.12 -4.50
C LYS A 92 -4.56 9.01 -3.93
N VAL A 93 -3.41 9.36 -3.38
CA VAL A 93 -2.46 8.40 -2.83
C VAL A 93 -2.52 8.42 -1.32
N SER A 94 -2.70 7.25 -0.73
CA SER A 94 -2.65 7.06 0.72
C SER A 94 -1.55 6.06 1.03
N HIS A 95 -0.98 6.17 2.22
CA HIS A 95 0.08 5.28 2.68
C HIS A 95 -0.38 4.59 3.96
N TYR A 96 -0.50 3.27 3.90
CA TYR A 96 -0.80 2.46 5.08
C TYR A 96 0.52 2.12 5.74
N ALA A 97 0.91 2.96 6.69
CA ALA A 97 2.24 2.89 7.29
C ALA A 97 2.46 1.64 8.13
N GLY A 98 1.40 1.10 8.72
CA GLY A 98 1.52 -0.12 9.54
C GLY A 98 1.98 -1.33 8.75
N GLY A 99 1.58 -1.40 7.50
CA GLY A 99 2.02 -2.45 6.61
C GLY A 99 1.43 -3.83 6.92
N LEU A 100 1.99 -4.82 6.27
CA LEU A 100 1.48 -6.19 6.37
C LEU A 100 1.52 -6.72 7.80
N ILE A 101 2.58 -6.41 8.55
CA ILE A 101 2.70 -6.93 9.91
C ILE A 101 1.58 -6.37 10.81
N ASP A 102 1.20 -5.13 10.62
CA ASP A 102 0.10 -4.54 11.38
C ASP A 102 -1.23 -5.18 10.99
N TRP A 103 -1.41 -5.45 9.71
CA TRP A 103 -2.61 -6.12 9.21
C TRP A 103 -2.76 -7.51 9.81
N GLU A 104 -1.67 -8.29 9.83
CA GLU A 104 -1.67 -9.62 10.42
C GLU A 104 -1.90 -9.57 11.93
N ALA A 105 -1.34 -8.57 12.60
CA ALA A 105 -1.52 -8.41 14.05
C ALA A 105 -2.99 -8.18 14.39
N GLY A 106 -3.76 -7.65 13.48
CA GLY A 106 -5.20 -7.47 13.65
C GLY A 106 -6.02 -8.71 13.36
N GLY A 107 -5.38 -9.82 13.02
CA GLY A 107 -6.08 -11.06 12.70
C GLY A 107 -6.78 -11.05 11.36
N LEU A 108 -6.35 -10.19 10.46
CA LEU A 108 -7.01 -10.00 9.17
C LEU A 108 -6.43 -10.93 8.11
N PRO A 109 -7.22 -11.27 7.08
CA PRO A 109 -6.78 -12.27 6.10
C PRO A 109 -5.61 -11.80 5.26
N ILE A 110 -4.73 -12.74 4.92
CA ILE A 110 -3.65 -12.52 3.97
C ILE A 110 -3.64 -13.66 2.98
N GLU A 111 -2.98 -13.46 1.84
CA GLU A 111 -2.79 -14.50 0.84
C GLU A 111 -1.33 -14.55 0.44
N GLY A 112 -0.95 -15.58 -0.28
CA GLY A 112 0.42 -15.76 -0.74
C GLY A 112 0.93 -17.15 -0.39
N ASP A 113 2.13 -17.48 -0.88
CA ASP A 113 2.69 -18.81 -0.74
C ASP A 113 2.95 -19.20 0.72
N TRP A 114 3.24 -18.22 1.55
CA TRP A 114 3.56 -18.45 2.97
C TRP A 114 2.42 -18.06 3.90
N ALA A 115 1.28 -17.71 3.35
CA ALA A 115 0.13 -17.36 4.18
C ALA A 115 -0.40 -18.60 4.88
N PRO A 116 -0.92 -18.47 6.13
CA PRO A 116 -1.54 -19.59 6.82
C PRO A 116 -2.74 -20.09 6.02
N GLN A 117 -2.93 -21.39 6.03
CA GLN A 117 -4.07 -21.98 5.34
C GLN A 117 -5.35 -21.61 6.06
N SER A 118 -6.35 -21.23 5.28
CA SER A 118 -7.68 -20.98 5.79
C SER A 118 -8.36 -22.29 6.18
N ARG A 119 -9.27 -22.18 7.12
CA ARG A 119 -10.09 -23.31 7.51
C ARG A 119 -11.54 -23.03 7.23
#